data_bd65182340e89e070c35048defce025c
#
_entry.id   bd65182340e89e070c35048defce025c
#
_cell.length_a   1.000
_cell.length_b   1.000
_cell.length_c   1.000
_cell.angle_alpha   90.00
_cell.angle_beta   90.00
_cell.angle_gamma   90.00
#
_symmetry.space_group_name_H-M   'P 1'
#
loop_
_entity.id
_entity.type
_entity.pdbx_description
1 polymer ?
#
loop_
_entity_poly.entity_id
_entity_poly.type
_entity_poly.pdbx_seq_one_letter_code
_entity_poly.pdbx_strand_id
1 'polypeptide(L)'
;MKKLMWIVCLLVVSVTAQAQFEKGKWIVNPSVTGLGLSYSKSEKTQFGLQAQGGAFLVDNVALMLTAGANWSKPEDKYTLGVGGRYYFDKCGIYLGAGLKMNRYNWKVGDTTDFAFGAEAGYAFFLTRTVTIESAVYYDLSFKDSDLSKFGLKVGFGFYF
;
A
#
# COMPACT_ATOMS: atom_id res chain seq x y z
N MET A 1 30.26 11.87 -2.82
CA MET A 1 30.65 10.69 -2.02
C MET A 1 29.83 10.54 -0.74
N LYS A 2 29.60 11.59 0.06
CA LYS A 2 28.81 11.50 1.30
C LYS A 2 27.37 10.98 1.08
N LYS A 3 26.68 11.40 0.02
CA LYS A 3 25.31 10.93 -0.31
C LYS A 3 25.25 9.46 -0.68
N LEU A 4 26.28 8.94 -1.37
CA LEU A 4 26.37 7.52 -1.70
C LEU A 4 26.62 6.67 -0.45
N MET A 5 27.41 7.16 0.49
CA MET A 5 27.68 6.49 1.76
C MET A 5 26.42 6.37 2.63
N TRP A 6 25.56 7.39 2.64
CA TRP A 6 24.24 7.31 3.32
C TRP A 6 23.31 6.27 2.69
N ILE A 7 23.30 6.18 1.36
CA ILE A 7 22.50 5.15 0.65
C ILE A 7 23.02 3.75 0.96
N VAL A 8 24.35 3.57 0.99
CA VAL A 8 24.95 2.28 1.34
C VAL A 8 24.72 1.92 2.81
N CYS A 9 24.80 2.88 3.73
CA CYS A 9 24.44 2.63 5.13
C CYS A 9 22.96 2.26 5.31
N LEU A 10 22.05 2.88 4.58
CA LEU A 10 20.63 2.53 4.58
C LEU A 10 20.38 1.11 4.03
N LEU A 11 21.13 0.69 3.01
CA LEU A 11 21.07 -0.67 2.45
C LEU A 11 21.64 -1.73 3.41
N VAL A 12 22.68 -1.40 4.17
CA VAL A 12 23.32 -2.34 5.11
C VAL A 12 22.45 -2.58 6.35
N VAL A 13 21.67 -1.61 6.80
CA VAL A 13 20.75 -1.77 7.95
C VAL A 13 19.58 -2.69 7.63
N SER A 14 19.24 -2.89 6.36
CA SER A 14 18.17 -3.79 5.92
C SER A 14 18.54 -5.29 5.94
N VAL A 15 19.78 -5.64 6.21
CA VAL A 15 20.27 -7.05 6.17
C VAL A 15 19.75 -7.92 7.33
N THR A 16 19.15 -7.33 8.37
CA THR A 16 18.63 -8.08 9.53
C THR A 16 17.17 -8.53 9.41
N ALA A 17 16.55 -8.30 8.26
CA ALA A 17 15.11 -8.50 8.04
C ALA A 17 14.70 -9.93 7.65
N GLN A 18 15.60 -10.89 7.64
CA GLN A 18 15.38 -12.22 7.05
C GLN A 18 14.36 -13.11 7.75
N ALA A 19 14.07 -12.85 9.03
CA ALA A 19 13.17 -13.70 9.84
C ALA A 19 11.72 -13.21 9.88
N GLN A 20 11.34 -12.22 9.09
CA GLN A 20 10.07 -11.51 9.28
C GLN A 20 9.03 -11.82 8.21
N PHE A 21 9.46 -12.32 7.05
CA PHE A 21 8.57 -12.68 5.95
C PHE A 21 8.33 -14.19 5.88
N GLU A 22 8.33 -14.85 7.04
CA GLU A 22 8.16 -16.29 7.15
C GLU A 22 6.69 -16.69 7.14
N LYS A 23 6.42 -17.86 6.57
CA LYS A 23 5.10 -18.49 6.59
C LYS A 23 4.50 -18.52 8.00
N GLY A 24 3.21 -18.18 8.09
CA GLY A 24 2.46 -18.18 9.34
C GLY A 24 2.50 -16.88 10.13
N LYS A 25 3.35 -15.93 9.74
CA LYS A 25 3.37 -14.59 10.32
C LYS A 25 2.21 -13.75 9.82
N TRP A 26 1.81 -12.78 10.63
CA TRP A 26 0.77 -11.80 10.31
C TRP A 26 1.39 -10.44 10.09
N ILE A 27 0.75 -9.64 9.24
CA ILE A 27 1.11 -8.26 9.01
C ILE A 27 -0.13 -7.37 9.19
N VAL A 28 0.04 -6.24 9.87
CA VAL A 28 -0.93 -5.14 9.92
C VAL A 28 -0.21 -3.86 9.50
N ASN A 29 -0.76 -3.21 8.48
CA ASN A 29 -0.13 -2.04 7.86
C ASN A 29 -1.12 -0.87 7.77
N PRO A 30 -1.25 -0.03 8.81
CA PRO A 30 -1.92 1.25 8.70
C PRO A 30 -1.08 2.22 7.86
N SER A 31 -1.71 2.89 6.91
CA SER A 31 -1.04 3.81 5.99
C SER A 31 -1.90 5.03 5.67
N VAL A 32 -1.23 6.13 5.36
CA VAL A 32 -1.82 7.35 4.84
C VAL A 32 -1.60 7.39 3.34
N THR A 33 -2.66 7.65 2.60
CA THR A 33 -2.65 7.75 1.15
C THR A 33 -2.94 9.17 0.71
N GLY A 34 -2.51 9.54 -0.49
CA GLY A 34 -2.88 10.81 -1.08
C GLY A 34 -2.11 12.03 -0.55
N LEU A 35 -0.87 11.86 -0.06
CA LEU A 35 -0.02 12.94 0.47
C LEU A 35 0.33 14.03 -0.56
N GLY A 36 -0.68 14.61 -1.21
CA GLY A 36 -0.52 15.67 -2.21
C GLY A 36 0.06 15.22 -3.56
N LEU A 37 0.32 13.93 -3.73
CA LEU A 37 0.95 13.34 -4.92
C LEU A 37 0.08 12.28 -5.61
N SER A 38 -1.20 12.17 -5.27
CA SER A 38 -2.11 11.36 -6.09
C SER A 38 -2.61 12.18 -7.27
N TYR A 39 -2.36 11.70 -8.47
CA TYR A 39 -2.82 12.30 -9.70
C TYR A 39 -3.98 11.48 -10.28
N SER A 40 -5.13 12.12 -10.39
CA SER A 40 -6.25 11.65 -11.19
C SER A 40 -6.74 12.82 -12.03
N LYS A 41 -7.16 12.57 -13.26
CA LYS A 41 -7.70 13.64 -14.14
C LYS A 41 -8.93 14.34 -13.56
N SER A 42 -9.63 13.65 -12.66
CA SER A 42 -10.93 14.09 -12.13
C SER A 42 -10.87 14.70 -10.73
N GLU A 43 -9.80 14.55 -9.96
CA GLU A 43 -9.81 14.87 -8.54
C GLU A 43 -8.58 15.65 -8.09
N LYS A 44 -8.84 16.74 -7.35
CA LYS A 44 -7.85 17.51 -6.61
C LYS A 44 -7.30 16.67 -5.43
N THR A 45 -6.17 17.08 -4.89
CA THR A 45 -5.46 16.46 -3.73
C THR A 45 -6.41 15.79 -2.74
N GLN A 46 -6.30 14.47 -2.59
CA GLN A 46 -7.10 13.66 -1.67
C GLN A 46 -6.24 13.22 -0.49
N PHE A 47 -6.82 13.25 0.71
CA PHE A 47 -6.26 12.65 1.90
C PHE A 47 -7.07 11.41 2.25
N GLY A 48 -6.40 10.28 2.47
CA GLY A 48 -7.06 9.04 2.83
C GLY A 48 -6.28 8.27 3.89
N LEU A 49 -7.02 7.47 4.64
CA LEU A 49 -6.49 6.46 5.53
C LEU A 49 -6.77 5.08 4.94
N GLN A 50 -5.77 4.23 4.97
CA GLN A 50 -5.86 2.86 4.52
C GLN A 50 -5.24 1.95 5.57
N ALA A 51 -5.87 0.84 5.85
CA ALA A 51 -5.30 -0.24 6.63
C ALA A 51 -5.26 -1.50 5.77
N GLN A 52 -4.13 -2.19 5.81
CA GLN A 52 -3.97 -3.50 5.20
C GLN A 52 -3.64 -4.49 6.31
N GLY A 53 -4.26 -5.66 6.27
CA GLY A 53 -3.95 -6.77 7.15
C GLY A 53 -3.74 -8.02 6.33
N GLY A 54 -2.85 -8.91 6.75
CA GLY A 54 -2.59 -10.12 5.99
C GLY A 54 -1.83 -11.17 6.74
N ALA A 55 -1.65 -12.31 6.09
CA ALA A 55 -0.87 -13.42 6.60
C ALA A 55 0.06 -13.96 5.52
N PHE A 56 1.26 -14.35 5.91
CA PHE A 56 2.20 -15.02 5.04
C PHE A 56 1.78 -16.48 4.83
N LEU A 57 1.33 -16.80 3.63
CA LEU A 57 0.91 -18.17 3.25
C LEU A 57 2.10 -19.06 2.97
N VAL A 58 3.14 -18.50 2.39
CA VAL A 58 4.46 -19.08 2.19
C VAL A 58 5.49 -18.00 2.48
N ASP A 59 6.76 -18.37 2.58
CA ASP A 59 7.82 -17.41 2.81
C ASP A 59 7.81 -16.34 1.71
N ASN A 60 7.92 -15.08 2.12
CA ASN A 60 7.90 -13.91 1.26
C ASN A 60 6.58 -13.59 0.53
N VAL A 61 5.54 -14.42 0.66
CA VAL A 61 4.24 -14.18 0.01
C VAL A 61 3.14 -14.02 1.05
N ALA A 62 2.56 -12.84 1.13
CA ALA A 62 1.44 -12.54 1.99
C ALA A 62 0.14 -12.39 1.21
N LEU A 63 -0.94 -12.96 1.72
CA LEU A 63 -2.29 -12.62 1.32
C LEU A 63 -2.71 -11.39 2.12
N MET A 64 -3.19 -10.35 1.43
CA MET A 64 -3.52 -9.05 2.01
C MET A 64 -5.01 -8.73 1.85
N LEU A 65 -5.60 -8.24 2.92
CA LEU A 65 -6.91 -7.59 2.91
C LEU A 65 -6.69 -6.08 3.09
N THR A 66 -7.40 -5.29 2.33
CA THR A 66 -7.31 -3.82 2.34
C THR A 66 -8.65 -3.22 2.72
N ALA A 67 -8.65 -2.30 3.67
CA ALA A 67 -9.77 -1.43 3.97
C ALA A 67 -9.30 0.02 3.97
N GLY A 68 -10.04 0.91 3.34
CA GLY A 68 -9.66 2.32 3.23
C GLY A 68 -10.85 3.25 3.19
N ALA A 69 -10.61 4.47 3.64
CA ALA A 69 -11.54 5.57 3.54
C ALA A 69 -10.78 6.80 3.06
N ASN A 70 -11.29 7.45 2.03
CA ASN A 70 -10.76 8.70 1.51
C ASN A 70 -11.83 9.78 1.66
N TRP A 71 -11.45 10.87 2.29
CA TRP A 71 -12.30 12.03 2.46
C TRP A 71 -11.87 13.11 1.46
N SER A 72 -12.71 13.34 0.48
CA SER A 72 -12.52 14.39 -0.52
C SER A 72 -13.85 15.10 -0.72
N LYS A 73 -13.89 16.40 -0.56
CA LYS A 73 -15.10 17.15 -0.93
C LYS A 73 -15.18 17.27 -2.45
N PRO A 74 -16.26 16.85 -3.12
CA PRO A 74 -17.62 16.59 -2.58
C PRO A 74 -17.95 15.11 -2.30
N GLU A 75 -17.00 14.18 -2.31
CA GLU A 75 -17.28 12.73 -2.31
C GLU A 75 -16.48 12.00 -1.25
N ASP A 76 -17.13 11.07 -0.54
CA ASP A 76 -16.48 10.11 0.32
C ASP A 76 -16.32 8.77 -0.43
N LYS A 77 -15.12 8.20 -0.38
CA LYS A 77 -14.81 6.91 -1.02
C LYS A 77 -14.41 5.89 0.03
N TYR A 78 -15.06 4.75 0.01
CA TYR A 78 -14.70 3.58 0.79
C TYR A 78 -14.12 2.50 -0.12
N THR A 79 -13.02 1.91 0.29
CA THR A 79 -12.30 0.89 -0.47
C THR A 79 -12.20 -0.38 0.34
N LEU A 80 -12.59 -1.50 -0.24
CA LEU A 80 -12.28 -2.85 0.26
C LEU A 80 -11.51 -3.59 -0.83
N GLY A 81 -10.52 -4.39 -0.44
CA GLY A 81 -9.72 -5.11 -1.41
C GLY A 81 -9.11 -6.39 -0.86
N VAL A 82 -8.76 -7.27 -1.78
CA VAL A 82 -8.00 -8.48 -1.52
C VAL A 82 -6.89 -8.61 -2.55
N GLY A 83 -5.70 -9.01 -2.12
CA GLY A 83 -4.56 -9.11 -3.01
C GLY A 83 -3.44 -9.94 -2.41
N GLY A 84 -2.37 -10.07 -3.17
CA GLY A 84 -1.13 -10.68 -2.73
C GLY A 84 0.00 -9.65 -2.71
N ARG A 85 0.97 -9.88 -1.82
CA ARG A 85 2.19 -9.10 -1.74
C ARG A 85 3.38 -10.04 -1.68
N TYR A 86 4.35 -9.81 -2.55
CA TYR A 86 5.62 -10.52 -2.58
C TYR A 86 6.74 -9.62 -2.08
N TYR A 87 7.51 -10.11 -1.12
CA TYR A 87 8.68 -9.44 -0.56
C TYR A 87 9.95 -10.04 -1.14
N PHE A 88 10.85 -9.21 -1.63
CA PHE A 88 12.15 -9.65 -2.09
C PHE A 88 13.07 -9.92 -0.89
N ASP A 89 13.71 -11.09 -0.91
CA ASP A 89 14.63 -11.48 0.15
C ASP A 89 15.69 -10.41 0.40
N LYS A 90 15.95 -10.15 1.68
CA LYS A 90 17.08 -9.35 2.18
C LYS A 90 17.05 -7.86 1.86
N CYS A 91 16.13 -7.35 1.04
CA CYS A 91 16.16 -5.93 0.68
C CYS A 91 14.96 -5.12 1.14
N GLY A 92 13.88 -5.75 1.64
CA GLY A 92 12.67 -5.05 2.08
C GLY A 92 11.81 -4.46 0.95
N ILE A 93 12.22 -4.62 -0.32
CA ILE A 93 11.39 -4.25 -1.47
C ILE A 93 10.22 -5.23 -1.55
N TYR A 94 9.04 -4.72 -1.89
CA TYR A 94 7.88 -5.55 -2.15
C TYR A 94 7.10 -5.11 -3.37
N LEU A 95 6.43 -6.07 -3.98
CA LEU A 95 5.44 -5.85 -5.04
C LEU A 95 4.11 -6.43 -4.57
N GLY A 96 3.04 -5.71 -4.81
CA GLY A 96 1.69 -6.14 -4.49
C GLY A 96 0.76 -5.97 -5.67
N ALA A 97 -0.23 -6.86 -5.77
CA ALA A 97 -1.31 -6.75 -6.73
C ALA A 97 -2.60 -7.32 -6.13
N GLY A 98 -3.73 -6.76 -6.52
CA GLY A 98 -5.01 -7.22 -6.01
C GLY A 98 -6.20 -6.56 -6.66
N LEU A 99 -7.37 -7.01 -6.24
CA LEU A 99 -8.65 -6.44 -6.65
C LEU A 99 -9.20 -5.57 -5.53
N LYS A 100 -9.70 -4.42 -5.88
CA LYS A 100 -10.30 -3.45 -4.99
C LYS A 100 -11.74 -3.16 -5.43
N MET A 101 -12.64 -3.10 -4.49
CA MET A 101 -13.99 -2.60 -4.66
C MET A 101 -14.05 -1.21 -4.03
N ASN A 102 -14.39 -0.24 -4.83
CA ASN A 102 -14.53 1.15 -4.44
C ASN A 102 -16.00 1.53 -4.42
N ARG A 103 -16.49 1.99 -3.30
CA ARG A 103 -17.84 2.53 -3.16
C ARG A 103 -17.76 4.04 -3.03
N TYR A 104 -18.34 4.71 -3.98
CA TYR A 104 -18.44 6.18 -4.00
C TYR A 104 -19.82 6.58 -3.47
N ASN A 105 -19.81 7.43 -2.47
CA ASN A 105 -21.03 7.97 -1.88
C ASN A 105 -21.24 9.39 -2.40
N TRP A 106 -22.18 9.54 -3.33
CA TRP A 106 -22.58 10.84 -3.89
C TRP A 106 -23.89 11.28 -3.24
N LYS A 107 -24.12 12.58 -3.17
CA LYS A 107 -25.42 13.13 -2.71
C LYS A 107 -26.63 12.70 -3.56
N VAL A 108 -26.41 12.09 -4.71
CA VAL A 108 -27.47 11.73 -5.69
C VAL A 108 -27.48 10.24 -6.02
N GLY A 109 -26.65 9.42 -5.38
CA GLY A 109 -26.65 7.96 -5.60
C GLY A 109 -25.31 7.30 -5.31
N ASP A 110 -25.34 6.02 -4.97
CA ASP A 110 -24.15 5.20 -4.71
C ASP A 110 -23.66 4.55 -6.00
N THR A 111 -22.37 4.60 -6.26
CA THR A 111 -21.75 3.88 -7.37
C THR A 111 -20.67 2.96 -6.83
N THR A 112 -20.69 1.69 -7.26
CA THR A 112 -19.64 0.72 -6.97
C THR A 112 -18.78 0.51 -8.21
N ASP A 113 -17.48 0.58 -8.03
CA ASP A 113 -16.47 0.35 -9.05
C ASP A 113 -15.48 -0.72 -8.61
N PHE A 114 -15.04 -1.55 -9.56
CA PHE A 114 -13.99 -2.52 -9.34
C PHE A 114 -12.72 -2.04 -10.01
N ALA A 115 -11.60 -2.15 -9.30
CA ALA A 115 -10.30 -1.75 -9.79
C ALA A 115 -9.26 -2.85 -9.55
N PHE A 116 -8.31 -2.96 -10.47
CA PHE A 116 -7.08 -3.70 -10.25
C PHE A 116 -6.06 -2.75 -9.67
N GLY A 117 -5.54 -3.08 -8.48
CA GLY A 117 -4.50 -2.33 -7.82
C GLY A 117 -3.15 -3.03 -7.95
N ALA A 118 -2.13 -2.28 -8.33
CA ALA A 118 -0.74 -2.70 -8.26
C ALA A 118 0.02 -1.74 -7.35
N GLU A 119 0.99 -2.25 -6.60
CA GLU A 119 1.85 -1.44 -5.73
C GLU A 119 3.28 -1.95 -5.75
N ALA A 120 4.22 -1.02 -5.62
CA ALA A 120 5.62 -1.31 -5.42
C ALA A 120 6.14 -0.44 -4.28
N GLY A 121 6.79 -1.05 -3.30
CA GLY A 121 7.21 -0.33 -2.12
C GLY A 121 8.45 -0.89 -1.46
N TYR A 122 8.82 -0.20 -0.41
CA TYR A 122 9.97 -0.53 0.41
C TYR A 122 9.58 -0.51 1.89
N ALA A 123 9.88 -1.60 2.59
CA ALA A 123 9.71 -1.76 4.03
C ALA A 123 11.05 -1.49 4.73
N PHE A 124 11.15 -0.35 5.38
CA PHE A 124 12.31 0.01 6.18
C PHE A 124 12.10 -0.46 7.62
N PHE A 125 12.90 -1.42 8.06
CA PHE A 125 12.80 -1.99 9.40
C PHE A 125 13.36 -1.05 10.46
N LEU A 126 12.49 -0.58 11.36
CA LEU A 126 12.86 0.15 12.57
C LEU A 126 13.25 -0.80 13.70
N THR A 127 12.53 -1.91 13.79
CA THR A 127 12.77 -3.01 14.73
C THR A 127 12.54 -4.34 14.02
N ARG A 128 12.66 -5.45 14.74
CA ARG A 128 12.35 -6.78 14.18
C ARG A 128 10.88 -6.95 13.76
N THR A 129 9.98 -6.17 14.32
CA THR A 129 8.52 -6.32 14.13
C THR A 129 7.85 -5.07 13.61
N VAL A 130 8.56 -3.95 13.45
CA VAL A 130 8.00 -2.67 13.03
C VAL A 130 8.79 -2.11 11.86
N THR A 131 8.08 -1.73 10.81
CA THR A 131 8.64 -1.06 9.64
C THR A 131 7.99 0.30 9.40
N ILE A 132 8.70 1.18 8.71
CA ILE A 132 8.10 2.26 7.93
C ILE A 132 8.04 1.77 6.49
N GLU A 133 6.87 1.84 5.89
CA GLU A 133 6.66 1.41 4.52
C GLU A 133 6.28 2.59 3.64
N SER A 134 6.99 2.75 2.52
CA SER A 134 6.65 3.69 1.48
C SER A 134 6.39 2.94 0.19
N ALA A 135 5.33 3.31 -0.53
CA ALA A 135 4.99 2.67 -1.79
C ALA A 135 4.38 3.65 -2.79
N VAL A 136 4.64 3.37 -4.04
CA VAL A 136 3.84 3.88 -5.16
C VAL A 136 2.74 2.86 -5.44
N TYR A 137 1.56 3.34 -5.74
CA TYR A 137 0.44 2.48 -6.14
C TYR A 137 -0.23 3.02 -7.40
N TYR A 138 -0.79 2.11 -8.16
CA TYR A 138 -1.61 2.39 -9.32
C TYR A 138 -2.88 1.55 -9.25
N ASP A 139 -4.02 2.21 -9.27
CA ASP A 139 -5.34 1.59 -9.29
C ASP A 139 -5.96 1.81 -10.66
N LEU A 140 -6.13 0.72 -11.40
CA LEU A 140 -6.76 0.70 -12.72
C LEU A 140 -8.26 0.37 -12.55
N SER A 141 -9.13 1.33 -12.81
CA SER A 141 -10.58 1.12 -12.81
C SER A 141 -11.01 0.32 -14.04
N PHE A 142 -11.90 -0.66 -13.84
CA PHE A 142 -12.48 -1.44 -14.94
C PHE A 142 -13.66 -0.72 -15.61
N LYS A 143 -14.24 0.26 -14.94
CA LYS A 143 -15.44 0.97 -15.41
C LYS A 143 -15.09 2.19 -16.25
N ASP A 144 -14.11 2.98 -15.80
CA ASP A 144 -13.73 4.21 -16.47
C ASP A 144 -12.23 4.50 -16.23
N SER A 145 -11.50 4.73 -17.31
CA SER A 145 -10.07 5.07 -17.25
C SER A 145 -9.79 6.36 -16.49
N ASP A 146 -10.75 7.28 -16.45
CA ASP A 146 -10.62 8.55 -15.72
C ASP A 146 -10.68 8.37 -14.19
N LEU A 147 -11.16 7.22 -13.72
CA LEU A 147 -11.15 6.81 -12.31
C LEU A 147 -9.84 6.10 -11.89
N SER A 148 -8.95 5.85 -12.83
CA SER A 148 -7.63 5.27 -12.53
C SER A 148 -6.78 6.27 -11.75
N LYS A 149 -6.10 5.78 -10.72
CA LYS A 149 -5.34 6.62 -9.78
C LYS A 149 -3.92 6.14 -9.63
N PHE A 150 -3.00 7.08 -9.67
CA PHE A 150 -1.61 6.88 -9.28
C PHE A 150 -1.32 7.70 -8.02
N GLY A 151 -0.58 7.14 -7.06
CA GLY A 151 -0.27 7.88 -5.86
C GLY A 151 0.86 7.27 -5.03
N LEU A 152 1.21 8.00 -3.99
CA LEU A 152 2.14 7.55 -2.96
C LEU A 152 1.36 7.22 -1.69
N LYS A 153 1.84 6.20 -0.98
CA LYS A 153 1.39 5.91 0.39
C LYS A 153 2.60 5.74 1.30
N VAL A 154 2.43 6.14 2.55
CA VAL A 154 3.38 5.93 3.61
C VAL A 154 2.64 5.39 4.82
N GLY A 155 3.20 4.40 5.47
CA GLY A 155 2.58 3.75 6.61
C GLY A 155 3.58 3.03 7.51
N PHE A 156 3.05 2.34 8.49
CA PHE A 156 3.81 1.47 9.37
C PHE A 156 3.39 0.03 9.12
N GLY A 157 4.35 -0.88 9.13
CA GLY A 157 4.10 -2.31 9.11
C GLY A 157 4.38 -2.89 10.49
N PHE A 158 3.47 -3.72 11.00
CA PHE A 158 3.60 -4.48 12.23
C PHE A 158 3.52 -5.96 11.88
N TYR A 159 4.58 -6.70 12.25
CA TYR A 159 4.75 -8.13 11.94
C TYR A 159 4.70 -8.93 13.23
N PHE A 160 3.90 -10.02 13.26
CA PHE A 160 3.67 -10.86 14.43
C PHE A 160 3.99 -12.32 14.14
#